data_de249c12c2d4f0a0894d27bf102976ee
#
_entry.id   de249c12c2d4f0a0894d27bf102976ee
#
_cell.length_a   1.000
_cell.length_b   1.000
_cell.length_c   1.000
_cell.angle_alpha   90.00
_cell.angle_beta   90.00
_cell.angle_gamma   90.00
#
_symmetry.space_group_name_H-M   'P 1'
#
loop_
_entity.id
_entity.type
_entity.pdbx_description
1 polymer ?
#
loop_
_entity_poly.entity_id
_entity_poly.type
_entity_poly.pdbx_seq_one_letter_code
_entity_poly.pdbx_strand_id
1 'polypeptide(L)'
;ARSDSAQGAAPLFSDMHFMLQQEVVQRICAEPGSKQYGRLSVMTQYFCQTESLFTVPPSAFSPQPKVLSAIVRLMPHQQQPHVAHNNKTFAAVVKTAFAQRRKTLKNNLRALIVDSALRDLDIDPGARAETLPLADFVAISNAIDAS
;
A
#
# COMPACT_ATOMS: atom_id res chain seq x y z
N ALA A 1 12.39 29.36 -4.59
CA ALA A 1 12.11 28.88 -4.51
C ALA A 1 11.74 28.42 -4.25
N ARG A 2 11.40 28.70 -4.28
CA ARG A 2 10.93 27.96 -4.17
C ARG A 2 11.15 27.23 -4.50
N SER A 3 11.62 27.08 -4.91
CA SER A 3 11.69 26.42 -5.20
C SER A 3 12.13 25.79 -5.19
N ASP A 4 12.38 25.93 -5.23
CA ASP A 4 12.76 25.34 -5.36
C ASP A 4 12.73 24.65 -5.20
N SER A 5 12.65 24.97 -5.16
CA SER A 5 12.67 24.21 -5.31
C SER A 5 12.04 23.22 -5.17
N ALA A 6 11.92 23.02 -5.72
CA ALA A 6 10.84 22.08 -5.88
C ALA A 6 11.15 20.73 -5.29
N GLN A 7 12.32 20.27 -5.47
CA GLN A 7 12.70 19.05 -4.81
C GLN A 7 12.65 19.28 -3.31
N GLY A 8 12.03 18.36 -2.61
CA GLY A 8 11.83 18.51 -1.20
C GLY A 8 10.71 19.47 -0.83
N ALA A 9 9.98 19.98 -1.80
CA ALA A 9 8.84 20.84 -1.49
C ALA A 9 7.80 20.07 -0.69
N ALA A 10 7.18 20.71 0.28
CA ALA A 10 6.10 20.12 1.04
C ALA A 10 4.90 19.85 0.12
N PRO A 11 4.12 18.80 0.37
CA PRO A 11 2.88 18.60 -0.36
C PRO A 11 1.95 19.79 -0.23
N LEU A 12 1.09 20.00 -1.23
CA LEU A 12 0.09 21.06 -1.17
C LEU A 12 -0.84 20.91 0.03
N PHE A 13 -1.12 19.66 0.43
CA PHE A 13 -1.97 19.36 1.56
C PHE A 13 -1.17 18.60 2.60
N SER A 14 -1.23 19.05 3.86
CA SER A 14 -0.58 18.33 4.95
C SER A 14 -1.33 17.06 5.30
N ASP A 15 -2.65 17.06 5.16
CA ASP A 15 -3.47 15.87 5.37
C ASP A 15 -4.81 16.00 4.68
N MET A 16 -5.46 14.85 4.53
CA MET A 16 -6.78 14.73 3.92
C MET A 16 -7.63 13.81 4.78
N HIS A 17 -8.92 14.13 4.88
CA HIS A 17 -9.87 13.32 5.63
C HIS A 17 -10.96 12.85 4.69
N PHE A 18 -11.27 11.56 4.75
CA PHE A 18 -12.33 10.98 3.94
C PHE A 18 -13.25 10.14 4.79
N MET A 19 -14.54 10.19 4.47
CA MET A 19 -15.51 9.26 5.03
C MET A 19 -15.76 8.15 4.02
N LEU A 20 -15.44 6.93 4.42
CA LEU A 20 -15.56 5.75 3.55
C LEU A 20 -16.22 4.63 4.35
N GLN A 21 -16.62 3.55 3.66
CA GLN A 21 -17.07 2.36 4.37
C GLN A 21 -15.98 1.85 5.30
N GLN A 22 -16.38 1.37 6.46
CA GLN A 22 -15.44 0.89 7.48
C GLN A 22 -14.48 -0.17 6.92
N GLU A 23 -14.99 -1.10 6.12
CA GLU A 23 -14.16 -2.15 5.52
C GLU A 23 -13.04 -1.57 4.67
N VAL A 24 -13.34 -0.51 3.91
CA VAL A 24 -12.34 0.14 3.06
C VAL A 24 -11.28 0.82 3.93
N VAL A 25 -11.69 1.51 4.97
CA VAL A 25 -10.74 2.16 5.90
C VAL A 25 -9.84 1.12 6.57
N GLN A 26 -10.41 -0.02 6.98
CA GLN A 26 -9.62 -1.11 7.57
C GLN A 26 -8.57 -1.65 6.59
N ARG A 27 -8.91 -1.74 5.32
CA ARG A 27 -7.95 -2.18 4.29
C ARG A 27 -6.86 -1.14 4.06
N ILE A 28 -7.22 0.12 4.01
CA ILE A 28 -6.24 1.21 3.82
C ILE A 28 -5.22 1.21 4.95
N CYS A 29 -5.66 1.04 6.19
CA CYS A 29 -4.81 1.16 7.38
C CYS A 29 -4.24 -0.18 7.85
N ALA A 30 -4.48 -1.28 7.14
CA ALA A 30 -4.09 -2.61 7.57
C ALA A 30 -2.58 -2.78 7.61
N GLU A 31 -2.12 -3.63 8.53
CA GLU A 31 -0.71 -3.99 8.68
C GLU A 31 -0.42 -5.33 8.04
N PRO A 32 0.85 -5.58 7.64
CA PRO A 32 1.23 -6.88 7.11
C PRO A 32 0.85 -8.00 8.06
N GLY A 33 0.38 -9.11 7.49
CA GLY A 33 -0.06 -10.27 8.26
C GLY A 33 -1.52 -10.24 8.66
N SER A 34 -2.19 -9.11 8.50
CA SER A 34 -3.61 -9.04 8.83
C SER A 34 -4.46 -9.48 7.63
N LYS A 35 -5.70 -9.87 7.93
CA LYS A 35 -6.63 -10.35 6.92
C LYS A 35 -6.99 -9.26 5.90
N GLN A 36 -7.01 -8.01 6.34
CA GLN A 36 -7.41 -6.89 5.50
C GLN A 36 -6.26 -6.34 4.65
N TYR A 37 -5.02 -6.75 4.94
CA TYR A 37 -3.86 -6.25 4.23
C TYR A 37 -3.87 -6.75 2.79
N GLY A 38 -3.75 -5.84 1.85
CA GLY A 38 -3.78 -6.18 0.45
C GLY A 38 -3.24 -5.06 -0.43
N ARG A 39 -3.60 -5.11 -1.70
CA ARG A 39 -3.13 -4.14 -2.70
C ARG A 39 -3.44 -2.70 -2.28
N LEU A 40 -4.67 -2.45 -1.81
CA LEU A 40 -5.06 -1.10 -1.40
C LEU A 40 -4.22 -0.60 -0.23
N SER A 41 -3.93 -1.47 0.74
CA SER A 41 -3.08 -1.12 1.88
C SER A 41 -1.71 -0.66 1.41
N VAL A 42 -1.06 -1.49 0.59
CA VAL A 42 0.30 -1.23 0.12
C VAL A 42 0.36 0.03 -0.73
N MET A 43 -0.56 0.19 -1.68
CA MET A 43 -0.55 1.34 -2.57
C MET A 43 -0.80 2.64 -1.81
N THR A 44 -1.76 2.66 -0.90
CA THR A 44 -2.04 3.88 -0.12
C THR A 44 -0.88 4.22 0.80
N GLN A 45 -0.33 3.22 1.50
CA GLN A 45 0.75 3.43 2.45
C GLN A 45 2.08 3.78 1.79
N TYR A 46 2.23 3.45 0.52
CA TYR A 46 3.39 3.89 -0.25
C TYR A 46 3.42 5.42 -0.37
N PHE A 47 2.28 6.04 -0.60
CA PHE A 47 2.19 7.49 -0.79
C PHE A 47 1.90 8.27 0.50
N CYS A 48 1.24 7.65 1.47
CA CYS A 48 0.71 8.35 2.65
C CYS A 48 0.92 7.56 3.92
N GLN A 49 1.05 8.28 5.04
CA GLN A 49 0.72 7.72 6.34
C GLN A 49 -0.80 7.64 6.43
N THR A 50 -1.30 6.60 7.07
CA THR A 50 -2.74 6.37 7.18
C THR A 50 -3.15 6.24 8.64
N GLU A 51 -4.31 6.79 8.98
CA GLU A 51 -4.82 6.72 10.34
C GLU A 51 -6.34 6.58 10.31
N SER A 52 -6.85 5.55 10.96
CA SER A 52 -8.29 5.38 11.17
C SER A 52 -8.69 6.19 12.40
N LEU A 53 -9.56 7.17 12.23
CA LEU A 53 -9.90 8.09 13.33
C LEU A 53 -11.07 7.58 14.16
N PHE A 54 -12.24 7.39 13.54
CA PHE A 54 -13.40 6.92 14.25
C PHE A 54 -14.47 6.40 13.28
N THR A 55 -15.39 5.61 13.81
CA THR A 55 -16.54 5.10 13.04
C THR A 55 -17.70 6.08 13.14
N VAL A 56 -18.51 6.10 12.09
CA VAL A 56 -19.73 6.88 12.05
C VAL A 56 -20.89 5.91 11.91
N PRO A 57 -21.84 5.88 12.88
CA PRO A 57 -22.94 4.93 12.82
C PRO A 57 -23.90 5.25 11.68
N PRO A 58 -24.59 4.22 11.11
CA PRO A 58 -25.56 4.44 10.05
C PRO A 58 -26.67 5.41 10.43
N SER A 59 -27.04 5.46 11.70
CA SER A 59 -28.09 6.35 12.20
C SER A 59 -27.77 7.83 12.03
N ALA A 60 -26.51 8.18 11.76
CA ALA A 60 -26.12 9.58 11.52
C ALA A 60 -26.55 10.08 10.14
N PHE A 61 -27.06 9.21 9.28
CA PHE A 61 -27.40 9.55 7.89
C PHE A 61 -28.89 9.36 7.61
N SER A 62 -29.38 10.11 6.60
CA SER A 62 -30.73 9.94 6.08
C SER A 62 -30.67 10.01 4.55
N PRO A 63 -30.92 8.91 3.81
CA PRO A 63 -31.24 7.57 4.35
C PRO A 63 -30.02 6.88 4.97
N GLN A 64 -30.29 5.94 5.88
CA GLN A 64 -29.20 5.21 6.54
C GLN A 64 -28.51 4.26 5.56
N PRO A 65 -27.16 4.24 5.53
CA PRO A 65 -26.43 3.23 4.79
C PRO A 65 -26.53 1.87 5.47
N LYS A 66 -26.29 0.80 4.70
CA LYS A 66 -26.39 -0.57 5.22
C LYS A 66 -25.18 -0.99 6.03
N VAL A 67 -24.06 -0.26 5.90
CA VAL A 67 -22.80 -0.61 6.55
C VAL A 67 -22.28 0.58 7.32
N LEU A 68 -21.38 0.30 8.28
CA LEU A 68 -20.74 1.37 9.04
C LEU A 68 -19.78 2.16 8.13
N SER A 69 -19.72 3.45 8.41
CA SER A 69 -18.71 4.33 7.79
C SER A 69 -17.62 4.64 8.81
N ALA A 70 -16.48 5.09 8.32
CA ALA A 70 -15.37 5.50 9.17
C ALA A 70 -14.65 6.67 8.53
N ILE A 71 -13.99 7.46 9.36
CA ILE A 71 -13.16 8.57 8.88
C ILE A 71 -11.71 8.09 8.85
N VAL A 72 -11.07 8.26 7.71
CA VAL A 72 -9.64 7.98 7.54
C VAL A 72 -8.90 9.28 7.27
N ARG A 73 -7.75 9.41 7.89
CA ARG A 73 -6.84 10.53 7.66
C ARG A 73 -5.66 10.02 6.85
N LEU A 74 -5.39 10.68 5.73
CA LEU A 74 -4.25 10.37 4.88
C LEU A 74 -3.30 11.56 4.90
N MET A 75 -2.04 11.31 5.26
CA MET A 75 -1.01 12.32 5.33
C MET A 75 0.06 12.00 4.30
N PRO A 76 0.12 12.72 3.18
CA PRO A 76 1.17 12.46 2.18
C PRO A 76 2.55 12.49 2.84
N HIS A 77 3.39 11.52 2.49
CA HIS A 77 4.77 11.52 2.98
C HIS A 77 5.49 12.74 2.40
N GLN A 78 6.14 13.50 3.25
CA GLN A 78 7.03 14.56 2.79
C GLN A 78 8.30 13.96 2.20
N GLN A 79 8.73 12.86 2.81
CA GLN A 79 9.85 12.06 2.33
C GLN A 79 9.41 10.61 2.41
N GLN A 80 9.30 9.95 1.28
CA GLN A 80 8.88 8.54 1.28
C GLN A 80 9.94 7.70 1.98
N PRO A 81 9.53 6.85 2.96
CA PRO A 81 10.49 5.98 3.64
C PRO A 81 11.16 4.97 2.70
N HIS A 82 10.42 4.55 1.68
CA HIS A 82 10.91 3.58 0.70
C HIS A 82 10.51 4.08 -0.68
N VAL A 83 11.50 4.24 -1.57
CA VAL A 83 11.27 4.85 -2.87
C VAL A 83 11.50 3.83 -3.97
N ALA A 84 10.47 3.58 -4.77
CA ALA A 84 10.59 2.75 -5.97
C ALA A 84 11.20 3.57 -7.09
N HIS A 85 12.11 2.95 -7.87
CA HIS A 85 12.73 3.60 -9.02
C HIS A 85 11.70 3.95 -10.08
N ASN A 86 10.66 3.13 -10.21
CA ASN A 86 9.59 3.34 -11.19
C ASN A 86 8.26 2.96 -10.56
N ASN A 87 7.36 3.93 -10.43
CA ASN A 87 6.06 3.70 -9.80
C ASN A 87 5.18 2.75 -10.61
N LYS A 88 5.35 2.69 -11.92
CA LYS A 88 4.59 1.75 -12.75
C LYS A 88 5.01 0.32 -12.48
N THR A 89 6.31 0.07 -12.37
CA THR A 89 6.83 -1.25 -12.00
C THR A 89 6.35 -1.63 -10.60
N PHE A 90 6.41 -0.70 -9.66
CA PHE A 90 5.95 -0.94 -8.31
C PHE A 90 4.47 -1.34 -8.29
N ALA A 91 3.62 -0.59 -8.98
CA ALA A 91 2.19 -0.88 -9.05
C ALA A 91 1.93 -2.25 -9.67
N ALA A 92 2.69 -2.61 -10.72
CA ALA A 92 2.55 -3.92 -11.37
C ALA A 92 2.96 -5.05 -10.44
N VAL A 93 4.04 -4.87 -9.66
CA VAL A 93 4.49 -5.86 -8.68
C VAL A 93 3.42 -6.09 -7.63
N VAL A 94 2.87 -5.02 -7.06
CA VAL A 94 1.85 -5.13 -6.02
C VAL A 94 0.60 -5.82 -6.56
N LYS A 95 0.12 -5.39 -7.72
CA LYS A 95 -1.05 -5.98 -8.37
C LYS A 95 -0.85 -7.48 -8.59
N THR A 96 0.31 -7.85 -9.14
CA THR A 96 0.61 -9.24 -9.49
C THR A 96 0.81 -10.11 -8.26
N ALA A 97 1.46 -9.57 -7.23
CA ALA A 97 1.70 -10.30 -5.98
C ALA A 97 0.39 -10.67 -5.28
N PHE A 98 -0.62 -9.81 -5.37
CA PHE A 98 -1.92 -10.06 -4.76
C PHE A 98 -2.94 -10.68 -5.71
N ALA A 99 -2.55 -11.05 -6.92
CA ALA A 99 -3.48 -11.54 -7.93
C ALA A 99 -4.24 -12.78 -7.50
N GLN A 100 -3.55 -13.71 -6.83
CA GLN A 100 -4.17 -14.90 -6.24
C GLN A 100 -3.73 -14.99 -4.79
N ARG A 101 -4.61 -14.60 -3.90
CA ARG A 101 -4.28 -14.41 -2.50
C ARG A 101 -3.72 -15.65 -1.81
N ARG A 102 -4.21 -16.82 -2.19
CA ARG A 102 -3.77 -18.09 -1.58
C ARG A 102 -2.49 -18.66 -2.20
N LYS A 103 -1.98 -18.02 -3.25
CA LYS A 103 -0.74 -18.46 -3.89
C LYS A 103 0.47 -17.79 -3.25
N THR A 104 1.62 -18.45 -3.40
CA THR A 104 2.88 -17.90 -2.90
C THR A 104 3.42 -16.82 -3.84
N LEU A 105 4.39 -16.05 -3.34
CA LEU A 105 5.04 -15.02 -4.14
C LEU A 105 5.69 -15.59 -5.39
N LYS A 106 6.39 -16.72 -5.26
CA LYS A 106 7.05 -17.31 -6.43
C LYS A 106 6.06 -17.67 -7.53
N ASN A 107 4.86 -18.09 -7.16
CA ASN A 107 3.84 -18.44 -8.13
C ASN A 107 3.22 -17.20 -8.76
N ASN A 108 2.86 -16.21 -7.94
CA ASN A 108 2.23 -14.98 -8.44
C ASN A 108 3.21 -14.12 -9.25
N LEU A 109 4.47 -14.07 -8.84
CA LEU A 109 5.47 -13.20 -9.46
C LEU A 109 6.34 -13.90 -10.50
N ARG A 110 6.00 -15.13 -10.87
CA ARG A 110 6.82 -15.97 -11.75
C ARG A 110 7.25 -15.25 -13.03
N ALA A 111 6.37 -14.46 -13.62
CA ALA A 111 6.66 -13.77 -14.88
C ALA A 111 7.54 -12.54 -14.70
N LEU A 112 7.72 -12.06 -13.47
CA LEU A 112 8.42 -10.82 -13.19
C LEU A 112 9.78 -10.99 -12.54
N ILE A 113 9.94 -12.00 -11.67
CA ILE A 113 11.16 -12.19 -10.89
C ILE A 113 11.35 -13.68 -10.58
N VAL A 114 12.60 -14.13 -10.57
CA VAL A 114 12.92 -15.52 -10.26
C VAL A 114 13.13 -15.72 -8.76
N ASP A 115 13.01 -16.98 -8.31
CA ASP A 115 13.12 -17.33 -6.90
C ASP A 115 14.43 -16.88 -6.27
N SER A 116 15.55 -17.08 -7.01
CA SER A 116 16.87 -16.74 -6.47
C SER A 116 16.99 -15.23 -6.22
N ALA A 117 16.37 -14.42 -7.09
CA ALA A 117 16.38 -12.97 -6.88
C ALA A 117 15.58 -12.58 -5.64
N LEU A 118 14.47 -13.27 -5.36
CA LEU A 118 13.72 -13.04 -4.12
C LEU A 118 14.57 -13.38 -2.90
N ARG A 119 15.30 -14.50 -2.94
CA ARG A 119 16.17 -14.90 -1.82
C ARG A 119 17.31 -13.90 -1.63
N ASP A 120 17.84 -13.34 -2.71
CA ASP A 120 18.88 -12.32 -2.61
C ASP A 120 18.39 -11.07 -1.88
N LEU A 121 17.08 -10.83 -1.87
CA LEU A 121 16.47 -9.73 -1.14
C LEU A 121 16.03 -10.12 0.27
N ASP A 122 16.39 -11.33 0.72
CA ASP A 122 15.94 -11.88 2.01
C ASP A 122 14.42 -12.05 2.05
N ILE A 123 13.81 -12.36 0.92
CA ILE A 123 12.37 -12.60 0.83
C ILE A 123 12.14 -14.07 0.53
N ASP A 124 11.32 -14.74 1.36
CA ASP A 124 10.97 -16.13 1.16
C ASP A 124 10.04 -16.27 -0.05
N PRO A 125 10.46 -16.96 -1.12
CA PRO A 125 9.59 -17.17 -2.27
C PRO A 125 8.31 -17.93 -1.93
N GLY A 126 8.31 -18.71 -0.85
CA GLY A 126 7.14 -19.45 -0.39
C GLY A 126 6.17 -18.62 0.46
N ALA A 127 6.51 -17.39 0.77
CA ALA A 127 5.63 -16.51 1.54
C ALA A 127 4.46 -16.05 0.66
N ARG A 128 3.39 -15.61 1.31
CA ARG A 128 2.26 -14.95 0.63
C ARG A 128 2.39 -13.45 0.72
N ALA A 129 1.86 -12.75 -0.28
CA ALA A 129 1.97 -11.29 -0.36
C ALA A 129 1.44 -10.59 0.90
N GLU A 130 0.41 -11.14 1.53
CA GLU A 130 -0.20 -10.53 2.72
C GLU A 130 0.74 -10.45 3.92
N THR A 131 1.85 -11.16 3.90
CA THR A 131 2.84 -11.11 4.99
C THR A 131 3.98 -10.14 4.73
N LEU A 132 4.05 -9.54 3.54
CA LEU A 132 5.18 -8.69 3.17
C LEU A 132 4.96 -7.24 3.55
N PRO A 133 5.94 -6.61 4.23
CA PRO A 133 5.89 -5.17 4.46
C PRO A 133 6.13 -4.39 3.18
N LEU A 134 5.77 -3.11 3.20
CA LEU A 134 5.94 -2.22 2.06
C LEU A 134 7.38 -2.21 1.53
N ALA A 135 8.35 -2.21 2.42
CA ALA A 135 9.76 -2.17 2.04
C ALA A 135 10.13 -3.32 1.09
N ASP A 136 9.57 -4.50 1.32
CA ASP A 136 9.86 -5.67 0.49
C ASP A 136 9.27 -5.53 -0.91
N PHE A 137 8.08 -4.98 -1.03
CA PHE A 137 7.51 -4.72 -2.35
C PHE A 137 8.34 -3.71 -3.15
N VAL A 138 8.84 -2.68 -2.48
CA VAL A 138 9.73 -1.70 -3.10
C VAL A 138 11.03 -2.36 -3.53
N ALA A 139 11.60 -3.22 -2.68
CA ALA A 139 12.84 -3.94 -3.01
C ALA A 139 12.66 -4.83 -4.23
N ILE A 140 11.54 -5.54 -4.32
CA ILE A 140 11.25 -6.39 -5.49
C ILE A 140 11.16 -5.54 -6.76
N SER A 141 10.42 -4.43 -6.68
CA SER A 141 10.26 -3.51 -7.80
C SER A 141 11.61 -3.00 -8.30
N ASN A 142 12.45 -2.57 -7.36
CA ASN A 142 13.77 -2.02 -7.70
C ASN A 142 14.70 -3.08 -8.28
N ALA A 143 14.60 -4.32 -7.81
CA ALA A 143 15.39 -5.43 -8.37
C ALA A 143 15.00 -5.72 -9.82
N ILE A 144 13.71 -5.65 -10.12
CA ILE A 144 13.21 -5.85 -11.49
C ILE A 144 13.74 -4.75 -12.41
N ASP A 145 13.69 -3.50 -11.96
CA ASP A 145 14.15 -2.36 -12.77
C ASP A 145 15.66 -2.36 -12.96
N ALA A 146 16.42 -3.00 -12.08
CA ALA A 146 17.87 -3.07 -12.17
C ALA A 146 18.36 -4.19 -13.07
N SER A 147 17.50 -5.14 -13.46
CA SER A 147 17.88 -6.28 -14.29
C SER A 147 17.72 -6.04 -15.78
#